data_22bdcb1f5d34fe334e3e8f8e6d732058
#
_entry.id   22bdcb1f5d34fe334e3e8f8e6d732058
#
_cell.length_a   1.000
_cell.length_b   1.000
_cell.length_c   1.000
_cell.angle_alpha   90.00
_cell.angle_beta   90.00
_cell.angle_gamma   90.00
#
_symmetry.space_group_name_H-M   'P 1'
#
loop_
_entity.id
_entity.type
_entity.pdbx_description
1 polymer ?
#
loop_
_entity_poly.entity_id
_entity_poly.type
_entity_poly.pdbx_seq_one_letter_code
_entity_poly.pdbx_strand_id
1 'polypeptide(L)'
;MGNRKYRFNTLALLCLLLSTSACGNSDQESTEAPAPTVEPQGEIIEEATRSSMSEFLPMEFSVLWKPWSGDLDGMVERRVIRAVVPYGGYQFFYDEGVPSGAVYELLQRFESFINKELERRHIRVYLVVIPVGRNELFPALEEGHADLVAGDLTVTDERAARFSFSRPLLRNINEVIVTGPGAPELAGMNSLAGQEIYARESSSYYEHLQALVDDFTGRGLEPPDIKAIDELLEAEDILDLVNTGVIGITVLDDYKADFWAELFPDITVRHDLVINEGGSLGWAMRKDSPELAGMLDRFLRKYGRGTLIGNVIFNRYLADAERIRCVNAGQKLDELQEIAEVFRQYGAEFGFDWLMLAAQGYQESELRQDRRSPAGAVGIMQIKPSTAADPNVGISDVSTIDNNVLAGAKYLRFIADRYFADDGINPLNQWLLSLAAYNAGPARVARLRREAKDNGYDPNLWFDNVEIIAARRIGRETVTYVANIFKYFVGYQIAAERLNLRAEQYGSVLTGCSSLSTEVSSTR
;
A
#
# COMPACT_ATOMS: atom_id res chain seq x y z
N MET A 1 4.44 -52.10 -15.10
CA MET A 1 5.02 -52.73 -13.89
C MET A 1 5.91 -51.71 -13.20
N GLY A 2 5.60 -51.33 -11.97
CA GLY A 2 6.49 -50.59 -11.07
C GLY A 2 5.91 -49.28 -10.54
N ASN A 3 4.84 -49.37 -9.71
CA ASN A 3 4.37 -48.26 -8.86
C ASN A 3 5.41 -47.94 -7.77
N ARG A 4 5.78 -46.66 -7.60
CA ARG A 4 6.35 -46.20 -6.32
C ARG A 4 5.46 -45.09 -5.77
N LYS A 5 4.73 -45.41 -4.70
CA LYS A 5 3.98 -44.53 -3.82
C LYS A 5 4.95 -43.81 -2.89
N TYR A 6 4.90 -42.50 -2.82
CA TYR A 6 5.50 -41.75 -1.71
C TYR A 6 4.45 -41.54 -0.61
N ARG A 7 4.85 -41.90 0.61
CA ARG A 7 4.04 -41.81 1.83
C ARG A 7 4.18 -40.43 2.45
N PHE A 8 3.04 -39.79 2.70
CA PHE A 8 2.94 -38.66 3.62
C PHE A 8 3.08 -39.15 5.06
N ASN A 9 3.97 -38.53 5.85
CA ASN A 9 4.02 -38.68 7.29
C ASN A 9 3.29 -37.52 7.95
N THR A 10 2.08 -37.81 8.40
CA THR A 10 1.29 -36.94 9.28
C THR A 10 1.75 -37.19 10.71
N LEU A 11 2.28 -36.18 11.40
CA LEU A 11 2.55 -36.22 12.83
C LEU A 11 1.33 -35.66 13.56
N ALA A 12 0.51 -36.56 14.08
CA ALA A 12 -0.61 -36.22 14.97
C ALA A 12 -0.08 -36.16 16.41
N LEU A 13 -0.29 -35.03 17.07
CA LEU A 13 0.00 -34.88 18.50
C LEU A 13 -1.22 -35.34 19.30
N LEU A 14 -1.04 -36.44 20.04
CA LEU A 14 -2.03 -37.11 20.88
C LEU A 14 -2.01 -36.48 22.28
N CYS A 15 -3.09 -35.79 22.70
CA CYS A 15 -3.29 -35.47 24.11
C CYS A 15 -3.93 -36.63 24.84
N LEU A 16 -3.22 -37.23 25.79
CA LEU A 16 -3.72 -38.26 26.68
C LEU A 16 -4.38 -37.63 27.89
N LEU A 17 -5.67 -37.96 28.09
CA LEU A 17 -6.42 -37.79 29.33
C LEU A 17 -6.12 -38.97 30.26
N LEU A 18 -5.69 -38.70 31.48
CA LEU A 18 -5.76 -39.64 32.57
C LEU A 18 -6.45 -38.97 33.76
N SER A 19 -7.62 -39.51 34.05
CA SER A 19 -8.42 -39.27 35.27
C SER A 19 -7.96 -40.22 36.38
N THR A 20 -7.73 -39.70 37.60
CA THR A 20 -7.97 -40.46 38.83
C THR A 20 -8.45 -39.54 39.92
N SER A 21 -9.55 -39.97 40.52
CA SER A 21 -10.23 -39.40 41.67
C SER A 21 -9.44 -39.55 42.97
N ALA A 22 -9.49 -38.56 43.84
CA ALA A 22 -9.49 -38.80 45.29
C ALA A 22 -10.09 -37.58 46.01
N CYS A 23 -11.06 -37.85 46.87
CA CYS A 23 -11.73 -36.91 47.76
C CYS A 23 -10.82 -36.34 48.85
N GLY A 24 -11.05 -35.08 49.23
CA GLY A 24 -10.54 -34.50 50.47
C GLY A 24 -11.07 -33.10 50.66
N ASN A 25 -12.05 -32.93 51.57
CA ASN A 25 -12.60 -31.68 52.04
C ASN A 25 -11.54 -30.88 52.84
N SER A 26 -11.39 -29.61 52.54
CA SER A 26 -11.10 -28.57 53.55
C SER A 26 -11.45 -27.20 52.99
N ASP A 27 -12.34 -26.52 53.71
CA ASP A 27 -12.74 -25.13 53.53
C ASP A 27 -11.52 -24.19 53.66
N GLN A 28 -11.25 -23.40 52.62
CA GLN A 28 -10.51 -22.15 52.76
C GLN A 28 -11.09 -21.11 51.77
N GLU A 29 -11.49 -19.97 52.34
CA GLU A 29 -11.85 -18.75 51.65
C GLU A 29 -10.79 -18.35 50.66
N SER A 30 -11.14 -18.31 49.35
CA SER A 30 -10.30 -17.73 48.30
C SER A 30 -10.70 -16.28 48.08
N THR A 31 -9.87 -15.37 48.53
CA THR A 31 -9.86 -13.98 48.08
C THR A 31 -9.50 -13.98 46.59
N GLU A 32 -10.47 -13.66 45.74
CA GLU A 32 -10.27 -13.39 44.32
C GLU A 32 -9.30 -12.19 44.13
N ALA A 33 -8.16 -12.45 43.56
CA ALA A 33 -7.29 -11.40 43.04
C ALA A 33 -7.92 -10.84 41.73
N PRO A 34 -7.90 -9.51 41.51
CA PRO A 34 -8.44 -8.94 40.27
C PRO A 34 -7.65 -9.44 39.05
N ALA A 35 -8.38 -9.79 38.01
CA ALA A 35 -7.83 -10.20 36.73
C ALA A 35 -6.88 -9.12 36.19
N PRO A 36 -5.74 -9.49 35.58
CA PRO A 36 -4.84 -8.52 34.98
C PRO A 36 -5.56 -7.82 33.83
N THR A 37 -5.65 -6.50 33.91
CA THR A 37 -6.01 -5.65 32.78
C THR A 37 -5.00 -5.87 31.66
N VAL A 38 -5.45 -6.46 30.57
CA VAL A 38 -4.66 -6.55 29.33
C VAL A 38 -4.65 -5.16 28.72
N GLU A 39 -3.50 -4.47 28.84
CA GLU A 39 -3.25 -3.26 28.08
C GLU A 39 -3.19 -3.63 26.58
N PRO A 40 -3.68 -2.79 25.69
CA PRO A 40 -3.69 -3.10 24.26
C PRO A 40 -2.25 -3.19 23.74
N GLN A 41 -1.83 -4.38 23.37
CA GLN A 41 -0.48 -4.66 22.82
C GLN A 41 -0.21 -3.99 21.47
N GLY A 42 -1.22 -3.37 20.83
CA GLY A 42 -1.09 -2.71 19.53
C GLY A 42 -0.14 -1.51 19.54
N GLU A 43 -0.22 -0.62 20.55
CA GLU A 43 0.63 0.57 20.62
C GLU A 43 2.12 0.25 20.81
N ILE A 44 2.46 -0.82 21.53
CA ILE A 44 3.86 -1.21 21.78
C ILE A 44 4.53 -1.79 20.53
N ILE A 45 3.77 -2.50 19.68
CA ILE A 45 4.29 -3.07 18.43
C ILE A 45 4.50 -1.97 17.39
N GLU A 46 3.59 -1.01 17.30
CA GLU A 46 3.69 0.12 16.37
C GLU A 46 4.87 1.05 16.67
N GLU A 47 5.12 1.34 17.94
CA GLU A 47 6.26 2.14 18.39
C GLU A 47 7.59 1.40 18.23
N ALA A 48 7.63 0.08 18.45
CA ALA A 48 8.81 -0.75 18.24
C ALA A 48 9.18 -0.90 16.75
N THR A 49 8.20 -1.03 15.87
CA THR A 49 8.44 -1.17 14.42
C THR A 49 8.85 0.17 13.80
N ARG A 50 8.18 1.27 14.16
CA ARG A 50 8.59 2.63 13.77
C ARG A 50 9.97 3.00 14.32
N SER A 51 10.30 2.60 15.53
CA SER A 51 11.61 2.81 16.13
C SER A 51 12.71 2.04 15.40
N SER A 52 12.46 0.77 15.00
CA SER A 52 13.44 -0.02 14.26
C SER A 52 13.72 0.53 12.86
N MET A 53 12.71 1.04 12.15
CA MET A 53 12.89 1.66 10.84
C MET A 53 13.65 3.00 10.91
N SER A 54 13.39 3.82 11.94
CA SER A 54 14.09 5.10 12.13
C SER A 54 15.58 4.93 12.45
N GLU A 55 15.97 3.78 13.00
CA GLU A 55 17.34 3.46 13.36
C GLU A 55 18.20 3.05 12.17
N PHE A 56 17.58 2.52 11.10
CA PHE A 56 18.24 2.07 9.88
C PHE A 56 18.20 3.06 8.71
N LEU A 57 17.37 4.10 8.78
CA LEU A 57 17.29 5.11 7.73
C LEU A 57 18.34 6.21 7.96
N PRO A 58 19.08 6.65 6.92
CA PRO A 58 19.95 7.83 7.03
C PRO A 58 19.13 9.04 7.48
N MET A 59 19.76 9.97 8.17
CA MET A 59 19.11 11.21 8.61
C MET A 59 18.33 11.94 7.49
N GLU A 60 18.74 11.77 6.26
CA GLU A 60 18.12 12.37 5.06
C GLU A 60 16.76 11.74 4.69
N PHE A 61 16.55 10.47 5.00
CA PHE A 61 15.26 9.77 4.80
C PHE A 61 14.36 9.73 6.03
N SER A 62 14.88 10.14 7.18
CA SER A 62 14.02 10.46 8.32
C SER A 62 12.95 11.51 7.98
N VAL A 63 13.12 12.24 6.88
CA VAL A 63 12.12 13.12 6.26
C VAL A 63 10.81 12.39 5.94
N LEU A 64 10.83 11.09 5.61
CA LEU A 64 9.61 10.35 5.33
C LEU A 64 8.77 10.09 6.60
N TRP A 65 9.43 9.94 7.73
CA TRP A 65 8.81 9.51 8.98
C TRP A 65 8.76 10.61 10.05
N LYS A 66 9.62 11.64 9.93
CA LYS A 66 9.58 12.77 10.86
C LYS A 66 8.39 13.67 10.56
N PRO A 67 7.67 14.11 11.58
CA PRO A 67 6.68 15.16 11.44
C PRO A 67 7.28 16.39 10.75
N TRP A 68 6.61 16.86 9.74
CA TRP A 68 6.98 18.09 9.03
C TRP A 68 5.72 18.77 8.50
N SER A 69 5.67 20.08 8.61
CA SER A 69 4.62 20.94 8.06
C SER A 69 5.25 22.07 7.25
N GLY A 70 4.57 22.52 6.23
CA GLY A 70 4.99 23.55 5.31
C GLY A 70 4.33 23.39 3.95
N ASP A 71 4.66 24.25 3.00
CA ASP A 71 4.06 24.26 1.66
C ASP A 71 5.01 23.65 0.61
N LEU A 72 4.67 23.81 -0.65
CA LEU A 72 5.36 23.21 -1.80
C LEU A 72 6.84 23.62 -1.89
N ASP A 73 7.20 24.83 -1.53
CA ASP A 73 8.58 25.33 -1.52
C ASP A 73 9.49 24.47 -0.63
N GLY A 74 9.10 24.22 0.61
CA GLY A 74 9.82 23.34 1.52
C GLY A 74 9.79 21.86 1.09
N MET A 75 8.70 21.40 0.45
CA MET A 75 8.65 20.06 -0.16
C MET A 75 9.65 19.95 -1.32
N VAL A 76 9.82 21.01 -2.09
CA VAL A 76 10.81 21.10 -3.19
C VAL A 76 12.24 21.13 -2.65
N GLU A 77 12.47 21.85 -1.56
CA GLU A 77 13.78 21.93 -0.91
C GLU A 77 14.22 20.56 -0.38
N ARG A 78 13.35 19.87 0.38
CA ARG A 78 13.62 18.50 0.86
C ARG A 78 13.40 17.42 -0.20
N ARG A 79 12.97 17.79 -1.41
CA ARG A 79 12.80 16.94 -2.59
C ARG A 79 11.79 15.79 -2.42
N VAL A 80 10.90 15.85 -1.43
CA VAL A 80 9.93 14.80 -1.13
C VAL A 80 8.54 15.39 -0.90
N ILE A 81 7.54 14.78 -1.54
CA ILE A 81 6.12 14.94 -1.24
C ILE A 81 5.60 13.60 -0.78
N ARG A 82 5.00 13.54 0.41
CA ARG A 82 4.41 12.34 0.99
C ARG A 82 2.91 12.35 0.71
N ALA A 83 2.45 11.39 -0.10
CA ALA A 83 1.05 11.22 -0.42
C ALA A 83 0.53 9.95 0.26
N VAL A 84 -0.34 10.10 1.26
CA VAL A 84 -1.05 8.96 1.84
C VAL A 84 -2.27 8.62 1.00
N VAL A 85 -2.53 7.34 0.81
CA VAL A 85 -3.64 6.79 0.02
C VAL A 85 -4.33 5.67 0.80
N PRO A 86 -5.66 5.50 0.68
CA PRO A 86 -6.30 4.33 1.24
C PRO A 86 -5.82 3.07 0.50
N TYR A 87 -5.51 2.03 1.26
CA TYR A 87 -5.15 0.73 0.68
C TYR A 87 -6.42 -0.05 0.36
N GLY A 88 -6.54 -0.54 -0.87
CA GLY A 88 -7.67 -1.34 -1.33
C GLY A 88 -8.54 -0.63 -2.37
N GLY A 89 -9.59 -1.33 -2.79
CA GLY A 89 -10.46 -0.89 -3.86
C GLY A 89 -9.71 -0.67 -5.18
N TYR A 90 -10.25 0.17 -6.03
CA TYR A 90 -9.61 0.56 -7.30
C TYR A 90 -8.60 1.71 -7.17
N GLN A 91 -8.39 2.21 -5.96
CA GLN A 91 -7.58 3.43 -5.71
C GLN A 91 -6.10 3.11 -5.64
N PHE A 92 -5.74 2.16 -4.78
CA PHE A 92 -4.36 1.68 -4.62
C PHE A 92 -4.36 0.22 -4.16
N PHE A 93 -3.66 -0.62 -4.90
CA PHE A 93 -3.45 -2.04 -4.57
C PHE A 93 -2.14 -2.53 -5.19
N TYR A 94 -1.70 -3.72 -4.81
CA TYR A 94 -0.60 -4.41 -5.48
C TYR A 94 -1.15 -5.53 -6.36
N ASP A 95 -0.92 -5.44 -7.67
CA ASP A 95 -1.24 -6.48 -8.65
C ASP A 95 0.05 -7.22 -8.99
N GLU A 96 0.20 -8.47 -8.56
CA GLU A 96 1.44 -9.25 -8.72
C GLU A 96 2.70 -8.52 -8.19
N GLY A 97 2.56 -7.87 -7.02
CA GLY A 97 3.63 -7.06 -6.44
C GLY A 97 3.83 -5.69 -7.09
N VAL A 98 3.03 -5.36 -8.10
CA VAL A 98 3.09 -4.09 -8.83
C VAL A 98 2.14 -3.08 -8.22
N PRO A 99 2.61 -1.94 -7.69
CA PRO A 99 1.73 -0.88 -7.24
C PRO A 99 0.83 -0.41 -8.38
N SER A 100 -0.47 -0.49 -8.19
CA SER A 100 -1.50 -0.23 -9.19
C SER A 100 -2.66 0.56 -8.59
N GLY A 101 -3.56 1.03 -9.43
CA GLY A 101 -4.76 1.76 -9.02
C GLY A 101 -4.88 3.14 -9.67
N ALA A 102 -6.12 3.62 -9.73
CA ALA A 102 -6.43 4.89 -10.41
C ALA A 102 -5.75 6.08 -9.74
N VAL A 103 -5.74 6.12 -8.40
CA VAL A 103 -5.10 7.19 -7.63
C VAL A 103 -3.59 7.10 -7.74
N TYR A 104 -3.03 5.88 -7.68
CA TYR A 104 -1.60 5.67 -7.87
C TYR A 104 -1.11 6.17 -9.23
N GLU A 105 -1.81 5.82 -10.32
CA GLU A 105 -1.44 6.30 -11.66
C GLU A 105 -1.52 7.83 -11.78
N LEU A 106 -2.53 8.46 -11.16
CA LEU A 106 -2.62 9.92 -11.11
C LEU A 106 -1.46 10.54 -10.33
N LEU A 107 -1.05 9.96 -9.20
CA LEU A 107 0.07 10.45 -8.39
C LEU A 107 1.41 10.34 -9.14
N GLN A 108 1.65 9.26 -9.90
CA GLN A 108 2.81 9.13 -10.77
C GLN A 108 2.86 10.24 -11.85
N ARG A 109 1.69 10.56 -12.41
CA ARG A 109 1.56 11.68 -13.36
C ARG A 109 1.73 13.03 -12.69
N PHE A 110 1.28 13.19 -11.43
CA PHE A 110 1.46 14.40 -10.66
C PHE A 110 2.93 14.65 -10.33
N GLU A 111 3.69 13.62 -9.93
CA GLU A 111 5.15 13.72 -9.79
C GLU A 111 5.82 14.24 -11.08
N SER A 112 5.44 13.64 -12.20
CA SER A 112 5.96 14.03 -13.50
C SER A 112 5.59 15.47 -13.89
N PHE A 113 4.37 15.88 -13.56
CA PHE A 113 3.85 17.22 -13.80
C PHE A 113 4.59 18.25 -12.96
N ILE A 114 4.74 18.04 -11.65
CA ILE A 114 5.48 18.95 -10.74
C ILE A 114 6.90 19.16 -11.26
N ASN A 115 7.63 18.08 -11.54
CA ASN A 115 9.00 18.19 -12.01
C ASN A 115 9.13 18.92 -13.36
N LYS A 116 8.11 18.84 -14.21
CA LYS A 116 8.05 19.60 -15.46
C LYS A 116 7.79 21.09 -15.21
N GLU A 117 6.82 21.43 -14.38
CA GLU A 117 6.48 22.80 -14.02
C GLU A 117 7.65 23.53 -13.31
N LEU A 118 8.39 22.78 -12.48
CA LEU A 118 9.58 23.29 -11.76
C LEU A 118 10.87 23.20 -12.58
N GLU A 119 10.81 22.80 -13.86
CA GLU A 119 11.95 22.62 -14.76
C GLU A 119 13.07 21.72 -14.20
N ARG A 120 12.71 20.77 -13.31
CA ARG A 120 13.64 19.84 -12.66
C ARG A 120 14.05 18.71 -13.64
N ARG A 121 15.21 18.85 -14.28
CA ARG A 121 15.69 17.90 -15.30
C ARG A 121 16.42 16.71 -14.72
N HIS A 122 17.28 16.92 -13.72
CA HIS A 122 18.20 15.90 -13.19
C HIS A 122 17.92 15.59 -11.72
N ILE A 123 17.91 16.58 -10.88
CA ILE A 123 17.60 16.47 -9.46
C ILE A 123 16.11 16.77 -9.28
N ARG A 124 15.33 15.73 -9.01
CA ARG A 124 13.85 15.79 -9.02
C ARG A 124 13.27 15.88 -7.62
N VAL A 125 12.04 16.34 -7.54
CA VAL A 125 11.17 16.14 -6.39
C VAL A 125 10.51 14.76 -6.57
N TYR A 126 10.52 13.94 -5.52
CA TYR A 126 9.92 12.62 -5.50
C TYR A 126 8.58 12.65 -4.78
N LEU A 127 7.59 11.97 -5.32
CA LEU A 127 6.33 11.75 -4.67
C LEU A 127 6.31 10.31 -4.15
N VAL A 128 6.32 10.17 -2.81
CA VAL A 128 6.27 8.87 -2.14
C VAL A 128 4.82 8.57 -1.80
N VAL A 129 4.32 7.45 -2.31
CA VAL A 129 2.96 6.98 -2.04
C VAL A 129 3.00 6.05 -0.83
N ILE A 130 2.24 6.39 0.20
CA ILE A 130 2.20 5.70 1.49
C ILE A 130 0.78 5.15 1.67
N PRO A 131 0.55 3.84 1.48
CA PRO A 131 -0.75 3.24 1.73
C PRO A 131 -1.04 3.18 3.23
N VAL A 132 -2.17 3.73 3.65
CA VAL A 132 -2.59 3.79 5.05
C VAL A 132 -4.06 3.36 5.21
N GLY A 133 -4.49 3.07 6.46
CA GLY A 133 -5.90 2.88 6.77
C GLY A 133 -6.70 4.16 6.57
N ARG A 134 -8.00 4.04 6.40
CA ARG A 134 -8.84 5.22 6.18
C ARG A 134 -8.88 6.14 7.40
N ASN A 135 -8.85 5.54 8.60
CA ASN A 135 -8.76 6.25 9.88
C ASN A 135 -7.44 7.03 10.06
N GLU A 136 -6.39 6.65 9.36
CA GLU A 136 -5.06 7.30 9.45
C GLU A 136 -4.86 8.44 8.43
N LEU A 137 -5.74 8.56 7.43
CA LEU A 137 -5.56 9.52 6.33
C LEU A 137 -5.45 10.97 6.82
N PHE A 138 -6.43 11.43 7.60
CA PHE A 138 -6.45 12.81 8.11
C PHE A 138 -5.49 13.02 9.27
N PRO A 139 -5.38 12.10 10.25
CA PRO A 139 -4.33 12.19 11.28
C PRO A 139 -2.94 12.36 10.70
N ALA A 140 -2.58 11.62 9.65
CA ALA A 140 -1.27 11.77 8.99
C ALA A 140 -0.98 13.19 8.47
N LEU A 141 -2.01 13.93 8.02
CA LEU A 141 -1.86 15.35 7.64
C LEU A 141 -1.64 16.24 8.87
N GLU A 142 -2.43 16.05 9.92
CA GLU A 142 -2.40 16.88 11.12
C GLU A 142 -1.10 16.71 11.89
N GLU A 143 -0.64 15.48 12.01
CA GLU A 143 0.60 15.13 12.70
C GLU A 143 1.85 15.43 11.85
N GLY A 144 1.66 15.87 10.61
CA GLY A 144 2.75 16.21 9.70
C GLY A 144 3.48 14.99 9.12
N HIS A 145 2.89 13.81 9.14
CA HIS A 145 3.42 12.59 8.52
C HIS A 145 3.08 12.49 7.03
N ALA A 146 2.09 13.25 6.56
CA ALA A 146 1.75 13.39 5.15
C ALA A 146 1.71 14.85 4.71
N ASP A 147 1.81 15.07 3.40
CA ASP A 147 1.68 16.39 2.76
C ASP A 147 0.40 16.47 1.94
N LEU A 148 -0.08 15.31 1.47
CA LEU A 148 -1.25 15.16 0.63
C LEU A 148 -1.98 13.86 1.01
N VAL A 149 -3.29 13.92 1.13
CA VAL A 149 -4.17 12.74 1.13
C VAL A 149 -4.81 12.62 -0.23
N ALA A 150 -4.52 11.54 -0.94
CA ALA A 150 -5.07 11.28 -2.27
C ALA A 150 -6.01 10.07 -2.23
N GLY A 151 -7.28 10.33 -2.51
CA GLY A 151 -8.33 9.31 -2.52
C GLY A 151 -9.68 9.92 -2.84
N ASP A 152 -10.72 9.09 -2.83
CA ASP A 152 -12.10 9.54 -2.96
C ASP A 152 -12.61 9.99 -1.58
N LEU A 153 -12.23 11.20 -1.19
CA LEU A 153 -12.60 11.78 0.10
C LEU A 153 -13.78 12.72 -0.07
N THR A 154 -14.87 12.41 0.61
CA THR A 154 -16.03 13.30 0.66
C THR A 154 -15.67 14.58 1.40
N VAL A 155 -15.96 15.70 0.77
CA VAL A 155 -15.78 17.02 1.35
C VAL A 155 -16.99 17.31 2.22
N THR A 156 -16.83 17.19 3.55
CA THR A 156 -17.83 17.61 4.52
C THR A 156 -17.46 18.98 5.10
N ASP A 157 -18.41 19.69 5.71
CA ASP A 157 -18.16 20.97 6.35
C ASP A 157 -17.15 20.84 7.50
N GLU A 158 -17.21 19.75 8.26
CA GLU A 158 -16.26 19.44 9.33
C GLU A 158 -14.85 19.29 8.78
N ARG A 159 -14.66 18.45 7.76
CA ARG A 159 -13.35 18.24 7.11
C ARG A 159 -12.85 19.52 6.45
N ALA A 160 -13.72 20.28 5.77
CA ALA A 160 -13.39 21.54 5.14
C ALA A 160 -13.02 22.64 6.16
N ALA A 161 -13.49 22.54 7.40
CA ALA A 161 -13.06 23.42 8.49
C ALA A 161 -11.59 23.18 8.89
N ARG A 162 -11.11 21.93 8.80
CA ARG A 162 -9.75 21.50 9.23
C ARG A 162 -8.75 21.47 8.08
N PHE A 163 -9.16 21.09 6.89
CA PHE A 163 -8.29 20.82 5.73
C PHE A 163 -8.67 21.67 4.51
N SER A 164 -7.72 21.86 3.62
CA SER A 164 -7.96 22.36 2.26
C SER A 164 -8.18 21.19 1.33
N PHE A 165 -9.13 21.32 0.41
CA PHE A 165 -9.40 20.31 -0.60
C PHE A 165 -9.05 20.82 -1.99
N SER A 166 -8.63 19.92 -2.86
CA SER A 166 -8.45 20.18 -4.27
C SER A 166 -9.80 20.55 -4.92
N ARG A 167 -9.74 21.03 -6.15
CA ARG A 167 -10.94 21.04 -6.99
C ARG A 167 -11.58 19.65 -7.00
N PRO A 168 -12.91 19.56 -6.98
CA PRO A 168 -13.56 18.26 -6.97
C PRO A 168 -13.16 17.35 -8.14
N LEU A 169 -12.86 16.10 -7.82
CA LEU A 169 -12.68 15.01 -8.77
C LEU A 169 -14.02 14.49 -9.28
N LEU A 170 -14.99 14.41 -8.39
CA LEU A 170 -16.39 14.08 -8.67
C LEU A 170 -17.31 15.03 -7.95
N ARG A 171 -18.51 15.22 -8.51
CA ARG A 171 -19.58 16.05 -7.96
C ARG A 171 -20.91 15.32 -8.06
N ASN A 172 -21.89 15.78 -7.30
CA ASN A 172 -23.24 15.23 -7.26
C ASN A 172 -23.22 13.73 -6.90
N ILE A 173 -22.45 13.39 -5.88
CA ILE A 173 -22.38 12.06 -5.29
C ILE A 173 -23.41 11.99 -4.18
N ASN A 174 -24.22 10.94 -4.18
CA ASN A 174 -25.17 10.67 -3.11
C ASN A 174 -24.64 9.50 -2.25
N GLU A 175 -24.78 9.65 -0.94
CA GLU A 175 -24.57 8.54 -0.03
C GLU A 175 -25.90 7.82 0.19
N VAL A 176 -25.97 6.56 -0.26
CA VAL A 176 -27.21 5.79 -0.32
C VAL A 176 -27.16 4.57 0.60
N ILE A 177 -28.31 4.16 1.07
CA ILE A 177 -28.47 2.90 1.80
C ILE A 177 -28.24 1.73 0.84
N VAL A 178 -27.50 0.72 1.33
CA VAL A 178 -27.36 -0.58 0.68
C VAL A 178 -27.85 -1.65 1.63
N THR A 179 -28.74 -2.51 1.16
CA THR A 179 -29.36 -3.58 1.96
C THR A 179 -29.01 -4.95 1.42
N GLY A 180 -28.94 -5.94 2.32
CA GLY A 180 -28.74 -7.35 2.01
C GLY A 180 -29.95 -8.21 2.35
N PRO A 181 -29.83 -9.55 2.20
CA PRO A 181 -30.92 -10.51 2.48
C PRO A 181 -31.45 -10.46 3.92
N GLY A 182 -30.61 -10.03 4.88
CA GLY A 182 -30.97 -9.91 6.29
C GLY A 182 -31.67 -8.60 6.66
N ALA A 183 -31.79 -7.65 5.71
CA ALA A 183 -32.41 -6.35 5.99
C ALA A 183 -33.94 -6.45 6.02
N PRO A 184 -34.63 -5.65 6.89
CA PRO A 184 -36.07 -5.53 6.85
C PRO A 184 -36.51 -4.77 5.59
N GLU A 185 -37.82 -4.85 5.29
CA GLU A 185 -38.41 -4.05 4.22
C GLU A 185 -38.41 -2.56 4.60
N LEU A 186 -37.75 -1.73 3.80
CA LEU A 186 -37.64 -0.29 4.02
C LEU A 186 -38.55 0.46 3.04
N ALA A 187 -39.67 0.99 3.51
CA ALA A 187 -40.63 1.74 2.69
C ALA A 187 -40.23 3.21 2.48
N GLY A 188 -39.22 3.73 3.20
CA GLY A 188 -38.74 5.11 3.14
C GLY A 188 -37.79 5.43 4.27
N MET A 189 -37.25 6.67 4.34
CA MET A 189 -36.27 7.07 5.36
C MET A 189 -36.72 6.80 6.81
N ASN A 190 -38.01 7.02 7.12
CA ASN A 190 -38.51 6.76 8.47
C ASN A 190 -38.48 5.28 8.87
N SER A 191 -38.38 4.34 7.90
CA SER A 191 -38.24 2.91 8.19
C SER A 191 -36.86 2.54 8.72
N LEU A 192 -35.91 3.47 8.71
CA LEU A 192 -34.61 3.31 9.36
C LEU A 192 -34.67 3.43 10.88
N ALA A 193 -35.81 3.83 11.44
CA ALA A 193 -36.02 3.93 12.91
C ALA A 193 -35.71 2.59 13.58
N GLY A 194 -34.79 2.62 14.56
CA GLY A 194 -34.36 1.45 15.32
C GLY A 194 -33.58 0.38 14.51
N GLN A 195 -33.25 0.65 13.26
CA GLN A 195 -32.48 -0.28 12.45
C GLN A 195 -30.98 -0.15 12.71
N GLU A 196 -30.28 -1.28 12.72
CA GLU A 196 -28.81 -1.30 12.77
C GLU A 196 -28.22 -0.95 11.40
N ILE A 197 -27.40 0.11 11.37
CA ILE A 197 -26.69 0.56 10.16
C ILE A 197 -25.20 0.54 10.44
N TYR A 198 -24.45 -0.18 9.61
CA TYR A 198 -23.03 -0.39 9.79
C TYR A 198 -22.20 0.59 8.94
N ALA A 199 -21.26 1.31 9.57
CA ALA A 199 -20.33 2.21 8.89
C ALA A 199 -19.02 2.33 9.68
N ARG A 200 -17.90 2.62 8.98
CA ARG A 200 -16.64 2.95 9.66
C ARG A 200 -16.74 4.33 10.30
N GLU A 201 -16.23 4.46 11.51
CA GLU A 201 -16.24 5.75 12.24
C GLU A 201 -15.46 6.85 11.50
N SER A 202 -14.39 6.51 10.77
CA SER A 202 -13.59 7.46 9.99
C SER A 202 -14.27 7.94 8.70
N SER A 203 -15.43 7.39 8.32
CA SER A 203 -16.10 7.68 7.05
C SER A 203 -17.02 8.91 7.14
N SER A 204 -17.24 9.60 6.00
CA SER A 204 -18.30 10.61 5.89
C SER A 204 -19.69 10.02 6.10
N TYR A 205 -19.86 8.74 5.81
CA TYR A 205 -21.13 8.03 6.05
C TYR A 205 -21.48 8.06 7.52
N TYR A 206 -20.52 7.81 8.41
CA TYR A 206 -20.73 7.86 9.87
C TYR A 206 -21.08 9.29 10.32
N GLU A 207 -20.36 10.31 9.82
CA GLU A 207 -20.67 11.73 10.09
C GLU A 207 -22.13 12.06 9.73
N HIS A 208 -22.57 11.68 8.52
CA HIS A 208 -23.93 11.95 8.06
C HIS A 208 -24.99 11.09 8.74
N LEU A 209 -24.65 9.84 9.13
CA LEU A 209 -25.54 9.00 9.93
C LEU A 209 -25.76 9.57 11.34
N GLN A 210 -24.74 10.18 11.96
CA GLN A 210 -24.92 10.88 13.23
C GLN A 210 -25.88 12.08 13.09
N ALA A 211 -25.77 12.84 12.00
CA ALA A 211 -26.72 13.91 11.70
C ALA A 211 -28.15 13.38 11.51
N LEU A 212 -28.31 12.18 10.91
CA LEU A 212 -29.60 11.52 10.77
C LEU A 212 -30.16 11.09 12.15
N VAL A 213 -29.34 10.59 13.08
CA VAL A 213 -29.71 10.27 14.46
C VAL A 213 -30.25 11.51 15.17
N ASP A 214 -29.60 12.66 15.00
CA ASP A 214 -30.03 13.93 15.58
C ASP A 214 -31.38 14.39 15.00
N ASP A 215 -31.59 14.26 13.68
CA ASP A 215 -32.87 14.59 13.03
C ASP A 215 -34.02 13.71 13.57
N PHE A 216 -33.80 12.38 13.64
CA PHE A 216 -34.82 11.44 14.17
C PHE A 216 -35.16 11.76 15.60
N THR A 217 -34.15 12.00 16.45
CA THR A 217 -34.33 12.39 17.85
C THR A 217 -35.10 13.70 17.97
N GLY A 218 -34.75 14.71 17.16
CA GLY A 218 -35.43 16.02 17.13
C GLY A 218 -36.89 15.94 16.70
N ARG A 219 -37.25 14.94 15.88
CA ARG A 219 -38.60 14.64 15.42
C ARG A 219 -39.36 13.70 16.37
N GLY A 220 -38.73 13.22 17.45
CA GLY A 220 -39.32 12.28 18.40
C GLY A 220 -39.51 10.86 17.83
N LEU A 221 -38.75 10.50 16.81
CA LEU A 221 -38.64 9.16 16.24
C LEU A 221 -37.53 8.38 16.95
N GLU A 222 -37.66 7.05 17.01
CA GLU A 222 -36.53 6.21 17.41
C GLU A 222 -35.38 6.38 16.43
N PRO A 223 -34.18 6.77 16.87
CA PRO A 223 -33.06 6.93 15.96
C PRO A 223 -32.55 5.58 15.44
N PRO A 224 -31.93 5.51 14.25
CA PRO A 224 -31.22 4.33 13.83
C PRO A 224 -30.04 4.04 14.78
N ASP A 225 -29.72 2.76 14.94
CA ASP A 225 -28.62 2.28 15.78
C ASP A 225 -27.36 2.14 14.91
N ILE A 226 -26.44 3.09 15.03
CA ILE A 226 -25.23 3.12 14.19
C ILE A 226 -24.17 2.23 14.83
N LYS A 227 -23.79 1.19 14.10
CA LYS A 227 -22.76 0.23 14.50
C LYS A 227 -21.44 0.55 13.81
N ALA A 228 -20.40 0.75 14.60
CA ALA A 228 -19.05 0.85 14.08
C ALA A 228 -18.61 -0.50 13.48
N ILE A 229 -18.05 -0.46 12.27
CA ILE A 229 -17.40 -1.61 11.65
C ILE A 229 -15.89 -1.35 11.58
N ASP A 230 -15.12 -2.44 11.57
CA ASP A 230 -13.67 -2.37 11.61
C ASP A 230 -13.08 -1.51 10.49
N GLU A 231 -12.12 -0.66 10.84
CA GLU A 231 -11.46 0.28 9.91
C GLU A 231 -10.59 -0.40 8.85
N LEU A 232 -10.18 -1.65 9.07
CA LEU A 232 -9.42 -2.44 8.09
C LEU A 232 -10.29 -2.97 6.94
N LEU A 233 -11.63 -2.98 7.10
CA LEU A 233 -12.55 -3.44 6.06
C LEU A 233 -12.76 -2.34 5.02
N GLU A 234 -12.50 -2.65 3.75
CA GLU A 234 -12.82 -1.77 2.64
C GLU A 234 -14.28 -1.95 2.17
N ALA A 235 -14.71 -1.13 1.20
CA ALA A 235 -16.10 -1.15 0.73
C ALA A 235 -16.54 -2.53 0.22
N GLU A 236 -15.66 -3.22 -0.49
CA GLU A 236 -15.90 -4.57 -1.01
C GLU A 236 -16.06 -5.61 0.11
N ASP A 237 -15.28 -5.51 1.17
CA ASP A 237 -15.37 -6.41 2.32
C ASP A 237 -16.72 -6.21 3.06
N ILE A 238 -17.10 -4.93 3.25
CA ILE A 238 -18.38 -4.58 3.91
C ILE A 238 -19.56 -5.06 3.05
N LEU A 239 -19.48 -4.88 1.73
CA LEU A 239 -20.55 -5.34 0.83
C LEU A 239 -20.63 -6.85 0.74
N ASP A 240 -19.53 -7.59 0.90
CA ASP A 240 -19.57 -9.05 1.00
C ASP A 240 -20.30 -9.50 2.27
N LEU A 241 -20.09 -8.82 3.41
CA LEU A 241 -20.85 -9.06 4.65
C LEU A 241 -22.34 -8.73 4.47
N VAL A 242 -22.68 -7.69 3.72
CA VAL A 242 -24.08 -7.36 3.37
C VAL A 242 -24.66 -8.41 2.45
N ASN A 243 -23.95 -8.81 1.41
CA ASN A 243 -24.39 -9.80 0.43
C ASN A 243 -24.65 -11.18 1.06
N THR A 244 -23.81 -11.57 2.02
CA THR A 244 -23.98 -12.82 2.77
C THR A 244 -25.02 -12.74 3.90
N GLY A 245 -25.56 -11.55 4.16
CA GLY A 245 -26.56 -11.32 5.21
C GLY A 245 -26.01 -11.32 6.63
N VAL A 246 -24.69 -11.24 6.82
CA VAL A 246 -24.03 -11.09 8.14
C VAL A 246 -24.38 -9.72 8.74
N ILE A 247 -24.42 -8.68 7.91
CA ILE A 247 -24.96 -7.37 8.25
C ILE A 247 -26.10 -7.03 7.29
N GLY A 248 -27.14 -6.36 7.80
CA GLY A 248 -28.34 -6.07 7.01
C GLY A 248 -28.24 -4.80 6.18
N ILE A 249 -27.67 -3.73 6.74
CA ILE A 249 -27.73 -2.39 6.18
C ILE A 249 -26.38 -1.70 6.31
N THR A 250 -25.90 -1.07 5.22
CA THR A 250 -24.75 -0.17 5.23
C THR A 250 -25.03 1.08 4.37
N VAL A 251 -24.08 2.00 4.31
CA VAL A 251 -24.12 3.21 3.48
C VAL A 251 -22.89 3.26 2.59
N LEU A 252 -23.11 3.63 1.33
CA LEU A 252 -22.02 3.83 0.36
C LEU A 252 -22.35 5.00 -0.59
N ASP A 253 -21.31 5.56 -1.22
CA ASP A 253 -21.49 6.43 -2.38
C ASP A 253 -22.21 5.66 -3.49
N ASP A 254 -23.22 6.27 -4.11
CA ASP A 254 -24.05 5.66 -5.15
C ASP A 254 -23.25 4.99 -6.27
N TYR A 255 -22.27 5.68 -6.83
CA TYR A 255 -21.42 5.15 -7.91
C TYR A 255 -20.53 3.97 -7.49
N LYS A 256 -20.12 3.90 -6.19
CA LYS A 256 -19.38 2.74 -5.65
C LYS A 256 -20.32 1.57 -5.42
N ALA A 257 -21.50 1.85 -4.86
CA ALA A 257 -22.51 0.84 -4.64
C ALA A 257 -22.92 0.17 -5.96
N ASP A 258 -23.17 0.96 -7.00
CA ASP A 258 -23.50 0.46 -8.35
C ASP A 258 -22.37 -0.37 -8.95
N PHE A 259 -21.12 0.08 -8.82
CA PHE A 259 -19.95 -0.66 -9.30
C PHE A 259 -19.84 -2.05 -8.66
N TRP A 260 -19.98 -2.12 -7.32
CA TRP A 260 -19.85 -3.38 -6.61
C TRP A 260 -21.10 -4.26 -6.69
N ALA A 261 -22.29 -3.69 -6.96
CA ALA A 261 -23.52 -4.45 -7.15
C ALA A 261 -23.46 -5.39 -8.38
N GLU A 262 -22.58 -5.12 -9.34
CA GLU A 262 -22.32 -6.05 -10.46
C GLU A 262 -21.75 -7.40 -9.95
N LEU A 263 -21.08 -7.39 -8.81
CA LEU A 263 -20.42 -8.55 -8.24
C LEU A 263 -21.19 -9.21 -7.09
N PHE A 264 -22.00 -8.44 -6.38
CA PHE A 264 -22.76 -8.88 -5.19
C PHE A 264 -24.24 -8.95 -5.53
N PRO A 265 -24.77 -10.10 -6.00
CA PRO A 265 -26.12 -10.19 -6.56
C PRO A 265 -27.24 -10.08 -5.52
N ASP A 266 -26.93 -10.34 -4.23
CA ASP A 266 -27.92 -10.35 -3.18
C ASP A 266 -28.01 -9.01 -2.42
N ILE A 267 -27.24 -7.98 -2.83
CA ILE A 267 -27.41 -6.63 -2.31
C ILE A 267 -28.44 -5.84 -3.13
N THR A 268 -29.03 -4.85 -2.49
CA THR A 268 -29.93 -3.88 -3.14
C THR A 268 -29.45 -2.47 -2.84
N VAL A 269 -29.07 -1.73 -3.89
CA VAL A 269 -28.74 -0.30 -3.80
C VAL A 269 -30.02 0.52 -3.75
N ARG A 270 -30.23 1.26 -2.67
CA ARG A 270 -31.46 2.01 -2.40
C ARG A 270 -31.27 3.49 -2.77
N HIS A 271 -31.30 3.79 -4.08
CA HIS A 271 -31.21 5.17 -4.59
C HIS A 271 -32.36 6.08 -4.12
N ASP A 272 -33.42 5.50 -3.60
CA ASP A 272 -34.56 6.19 -2.97
C ASP A 272 -34.31 6.54 -1.50
N LEU A 273 -33.27 5.97 -0.86
CA LEU A 273 -32.89 6.22 0.53
C LEU A 273 -31.51 6.90 0.59
N VAL A 274 -31.53 8.22 0.44
CA VAL A 274 -30.33 9.05 0.37
C VAL A 274 -30.03 9.63 1.75
N ILE A 275 -28.86 9.35 2.29
CA ILE A 275 -28.39 9.87 3.58
C ILE A 275 -27.78 11.27 3.41
N ASN A 276 -26.98 11.46 2.34
CA ASN A 276 -26.40 12.74 1.99
C ASN A 276 -26.47 12.94 0.46
N GLU A 277 -26.93 14.12 0.02
CA GLU A 277 -27.20 14.43 -1.38
C GLU A 277 -26.18 15.44 -1.94
N GLY A 278 -25.74 15.23 -3.16
CA GLY A 278 -24.98 16.23 -3.92
C GLY A 278 -23.55 16.45 -3.43
N GLY A 279 -22.96 15.49 -2.72
CA GLY A 279 -21.58 15.55 -2.22
C GLY A 279 -20.53 15.73 -3.32
N SER A 280 -19.33 16.09 -2.93
CA SER A 280 -18.17 16.19 -3.82
C SER A 280 -16.96 15.46 -3.22
N LEU A 281 -16.12 14.90 -4.10
CA LEU A 281 -14.90 14.20 -3.71
C LEU A 281 -13.67 15.02 -4.11
N GLY A 282 -12.66 15.03 -3.25
CA GLY A 282 -11.41 15.74 -3.49
C GLY A 282 -10.23 15.14 -2.75
N TRP A 283 -9.02 15.57 -3.12
CA TRP A 283 -7.81 15.28 -2.37
C TRP A 283 -7.60 16.36 -1.30
N ALA A 284 -7.12 15.94 -0.13
CA ALA A 284 -6.97 16.86 1.00
C ALA A 284 -5.51 17.19 1.28
N MET A 285 -5.28 18.40 1.80
CA MET A 285 -3.99 18.90 2.24
C MET A 285 -4.18 19.85 3.43
N ARG A 286 -3.09 20.21 4.12
CA ARG A 286 -3.16 21.21 5.20
C ARG A 286 -3.63 22.57 4.67
N LYS A 287 -4.27 23.35 5.53
CA LYS A 287 -4.78 24.69 5.17
C LYS A 287 -3.68 25.69 4.81
N ASP A 288 -2.51 25.51 5.36
CA ASP A 288 -1.32 26.33 5.15
C ASP A 288 -0.46 25.88 3.95
N SER A 289 -1.06 25.21 2.98
CA SER A 289 -0.38 24.71 1.77
C SER A 289 -0.99 25.25 0.47
N PRO A 290 -1.11 26.59 0.29
CA PRO A 290 -1.75 27.18 -0.89
C PRO A 290 -0.98 26.95 -2.20
N GLU A 291 0.36 26.84 -2.17
CA GLU A 291 1.16 26.56 -3.37
C GLU A 291 0.97 25.13 -3.86
N LEU A 292 0.95 24.14 -2.94
CA LEU A 292 0.61 22.76 -3.27
C LEU A 292 -0.81 22.67 -3.83
N ALA A 293 -1.78 23.36 -3.20
CA ALA A 293 -3.16 23.41 -3.68
C ALA A 293 -3.24 23.98 -5.11
N GLY A 294 -2.55 25.08 -5.38
CA GLY A 294 -2.48 25.68 -6.71
C GLY A 294 -1.83 24.79 -7.76
N MET A 295 -0.76 24.06 -7.39
CA MET A 295 -0.09 23.09 -8.25
C MET A 295 -1.02 21.90 -8.57
N LEU A 296 -1.66 21.36 -7.55
CA LEU A 296 -2.62 20.25 -7.67
C LEU A 296 -3.83 20.65 -8.53
N ASP A 297 -4.35 21.86 -8.35
CA ASP A 297 -5.46 22.36 -9.15
C ASP A 297 -5.12 22.51 -10.64
N ARG A 298 -3.91 22.98 -10.97
CA ARG A 298 -3.42 23.01 -12.37
C ARG A 298 -3.32 21.61 -12.95
N PHE A 299 -2.82 20.66 -12.15
CA PHE A 299 -2.72 19.26 -12.56
C PHE A 299 -4.09 18.64 -12.81
N LEU A 300 -5.01 18.74 -11.86
CA LEU A 300 -6.34 18.10 -11.95
C LEU A 300 -7.22 18.72 -13.04
N ARG A 301 -7.03 19.99 -13.41
CA ARG A 301 -7.67 20.58 -14.60
C ARG A 301 -7.29 19.83 -15.88
N LYS A 302 -6.10 19.25 -15.94
CA LYS A 302 -5.56 18.59 -17.14
C LYS A 302 -5.72 17.08 -17.12
N TYR A 303 -5.67 16.45 -15.94
CA TYR A 303 -5.57 15.00 -15.76
C TYR A 303 -6.63 14.41 -14.83
N GLY A 304 -7.42 15.21 -14.15
CA GLY A 304 -8.46 14.76 -13.23
C GLY A 304 -9.65 14.12 -13.96
N ARG A 305 -10.51 13.47 -13.20
CA ARG A 305 -11.77 12.89 -13.70
C ARG A 305 -12.60 13.98 -14.41
N GLY A 306 -13.27 13.62 -15.48
CA GLY A 306 -13.92 14.58 -16.39
C GLY A 306 -13.03 15.05 -17.54
N THR A 307 -11.72 14.80 -17.51
CA THR A 307 -10.82 14.97 -18.67
C THR A 307 -10.67 13.64 -19.42
N LEU A 308 -10.24 13.69 -20.68
CA LEU A 308 -10.02 12.47 -21.46
C LEU A 308 -9.07 11.49 -20.73
N ILE A 309 -7.94 11.99 -20.25
CA ILE A 309 -6.92 11.15 -19.58
C ILE A 309 -7.44 10.63 -18.23
N GLY A 310 -8.06 11.48 -17.42
CA GLY A 310 -8.64 11.06 -16.16
C GLY A 310 -9.71 9.98 -16.35
N ASN A 311 -10.61 10.17 -17.30
CA ASN A 311 -11.65 9.18 -17.59
C ASN A 311 -11.06 7.85 -18.08
N VAL A 312 -10.02 7.87 -18.93
CA VAL A 312 -9.33 6.65 -19.37
C VAL A 312 -8.70 5.90 -18.19
N ILE A 313 -8.08 6.63 -17.24
CA ILE A 313 -7.50 6.02 -16.06
C ILE A 313 -8.59 5.39 -15.20
N PHE A 314 -9.60 6.18 -14.79
CA PHE A 314 -10.65 5.67 -13.90
C PHE A 314 -11.44 4.52 -14.54
N ASN A 315 -11.83 4.63 -15.82
CA ASN A 315 -12.56 3.58 -16.50
C ASN A 315 -11.77 2.28 -16.62
N ARG A 316 -10.44 2.33 -16.73
CA ARG A 316 -9.59 1.14 -16.74
C ARG A 316 -9.71 0.33 -15.46
N TYR A 317 -9.77 1.02 -14.32
CA TYR A 317 -9.86 0.37 -13.01
C TYR A 317 -11.31 0.10 -12.57
N LEU A 318 -12.28 0.83 -13.09
CA LEU A 318 -13.71 0.61 -12.80
C LEU A 318 -14.40 -0.33 -13.82
N ALA A 319 -13.67 -0.92 -14.77
CA ALA A 319 -14.25 -1.83 -15.76
C ALA A 319 -14.26 -3.31 -15.32
N ASP A 320 -13.63 -3.65 -14.20
CA ASP A 320 -13.44 -5.05 -13.78
C ASP A 320 -13.42 -5.16 -12.24
N ALA A 321 -14.60 -5.18 -11.67
CA ALA A 321 -14.79 -5.30 -10.23
C ALA A 321 -14.27 -6.64 -9.68
N GLU A 322 -14.43 -7.73 -10.43
CA GLU A 322 -13.98 -9.06 -10.02
C GLU A 322 -12.46 -9.13 -9.91
N ARG A 323 -11.74 -8.60 -10.90
CA ARG A 323 -10.28 -8.52 -10.85
C ARG A 323 -9.81 -7.74 -9.63
N ILE A 324 -10.42 -6.57 -9.36
CA ILE A 324 -10.02 -5.72 -8.23
C ILE A 324 -10.27 -6.46 -6.90
N ARG A 325 -11.44 -7.12 -6.76
CA ARG A 325 -11.74 -7.91 -5.57
C ARG A 325 -10.73 -9.03 -5.36
N CYS A 326 -10.44 -9.81 -6.39
CA CYS A 326 -9.52 -10.94 -6.32
C CYS A 326 -8.09 -10.51 -5.98
N VAL A 327 -7.62 -9.40 -6.54
CA VAL A 327 -6.31 -8.82 -6.22
C VAL A 327 -6.25 -8.33 -4.78
N ASN A 328 -7.28 -7.63 -4.30
CA ASN A 328 -7.36 -7.14 -2.92
C ASN A 328 -7.51 -8.27 -1.90
N ALA A 329 -8.20 -9.35 -2.24
CA ALA A 329 -8.32 -10.56 -1.41
C ALA A 329 -7.03 -11.41 -1.37
N GLY A 330 -5.99 -11.01 -2.09
CA GLY A 330 -4.71 -11.69 -2.06
C GLY A 330 -4.67 -13.04 -2.80
N GLN A 331 -5.56 -13.30 -3.73
CA GLN A 331 -5.68 -14.60 -4.40
C GLN A 331 -4.58 -14.92 -5.43
N LYS A 332 -3.86 -13.91 -5.90
CA LYS A 332 -2.60 -14.13 -6.62
C LYS A 332 -1.39 -14.27 -5.67
N LEU A 333 -1.66 -14.47 -4.37
CA LEU A 333 -0.62 -14.64 -3.35
C LEU A 333 0.26 -15.87 -3.60
N ASP A 334 -0.26 -16.95 -4.19
CA ASP A 334 0.52 -18.17 -4.38
C ASP A 334 1.71 -17.94 -5.34
N GLU A 335 1.49 -17.29 -6.48
CA GLU A 335 2.58 -16.94 -7.41
C GLU A 335 3.53 -15.89 -6.80
N LEU A 336 2.99 -14.90 -6.07
CA LEU A 336 3.80 -13.93 -5.36
C LEU A 336 4.54 -14.54 -4.17
N GLN A 337 3.95 -15.53 -3.49
CA GLN A 337 4.61 -16.24 -2.40
C GLN A 337 5.82 -17.01 -2.91
N GLU A 338 5.73 -17.69 -4.06
CA GLU A 338 6.88 -18.36 -4.66
C GLU A 338 8.02 -17.38 -4.96
N ILE A 339 7.70 -16.25 -5.59
CA ILE A 339 8.69 -15.20 -5.89
C ILE A 339 9.22 -14.57 -4.59
N ALA A 340 8.34 -14.30 -3.63
CA ALA A 340 8.73 -13.73 -2.34
C ALA A 340 9.63 -14.67 -1.53
N GLU A 341 9.36 -16.00 -1.56
CA GLU A 341 10.22 -16.98 -0.91
C GLU A 341 11.64 -16.99 -1.50
N VAL A 342 11.76 -16.90 -2.83
CA VAL A 342 13.05 -16.81 -3.49
C VAL A 342 13.80 -15.53 -3.08
N PHE A 343 13.10 -14.39 -3.00
CA PHE A 343 13.72 -13.15 -2.52
C PHE A 343 14.09 -13.22 -1.03
N ARG A 344 13.25 -13.83 -0.17
CA ARG A 344 13.56 -14.05 1.26
C ARG A 344 14.78 -14.93 1.44
N GLN A 345 14.85 -16.03 0.70
CA GLN A 345 15.98 -16.95 0.75
C GLN A 345 17.28 -16.22 0.43
N TYR A 346 17.36 -15.55 -0.72
CA TYR A 346 18.61 -14.90 -1.13
C TYR A 346 18.86 -13.56 -0.43
N GLY A 347 17.83 -12.88 0.05
CA GLY A 347 17.98 -11.76 0.97
C GLY A 347 18.71 -12.18 2.25
N ALA A 348 18.26 -13.26 2.88
CA ALA A 348 18.89 -13.83 4.08
C ALA A 348 20.32 -14.34 3.81
N GLU A 349 20.55 -15.04 2.68
CA GLU A 349 21.87 -15.57 2.31
C GLU A 349 22.90 -14.48 2.08
N PHE A 350 22.51 -13.39 1.41
CA PHE A 350 23.45 -12.31 1.04
C PHE A 350 23.36 -11.07 1.95
N GLY A 351 22.57 -11.12 3.02
CA GLY A 351 22.47 -10.03 4.00
C GLY A 351 21.79 -8.77 3.46
N PHE A 352 20.77 -8.94 2.60
CA PHE A 352 19.90 -7.87 2.14
C PHE A 352 18.48 -8.05 2.70
N ASP A 353 17.80 -6.95 2.95
CA ASP A 353 16.35 -7.01 3.11
C ASP A 353 15.71 -7.54 1.82
N TRP A 354 14.88 -8.58 1.92
CA TRP A 354 14.26 -9.19 0.76
C TRP A 354 13.34 -8.24 0.00
N LEU A 355 12.71 -7.27 0.68
CA LEU A 355 11.90 -6.22 0.04
C LEU A 355 12.76 -5.25 -0.77
N MET A 356 14.02 -5.03 -0.39
CA MET A 356 14.97 -4.27 -1.19
C MET A 356 15.28 -4.98 -2.52
N LEU A 357 15.52 -6.30 -2.47
CA LEU A 357 15.75 -7.09 -3.67
C LEU A 357 14.50 -7.17 -4.56
N ALA A 358 13.32 -7.33 -3.95
CA ALA A 358 12.04 -7.32 -4.67
C ALA A 358 11.78 -5.97 -5.36
N ALA A 359 12.06 -4.85 -4.68
CA ALA A 359 11.95 -3.51 -5.25
C ALA A 359 12.90 -3.30 -6.44
N GLN A 360 14.12 -3.87 -6.37
CA GLN A 360 15.04 -3.89 -7.49
C GLN A 360 14.49 -4.72 -8.65
N GLY A 361 14.04 -5.96 -8.39
CA GLY A 361 13.44 -6.83 -9.40
C GLY A 361 12.23 -6.18 -10.08
N TYR A 362 11.41 -5.44 -9.31
CA TYR A 362 10.31 -4.67 -9.87
C TYR A 362 10.80 -3.55 -10.80
N GLN A 363 11.78 -2.76 -10.40
CA GLN A 363 12.35 -1.70 -11.25
C GLN A 363 12.97 -2.25 -12.53
N GLU A 364 13.56 -3.44 -12.47
CA GLU A 364 14.25 -4.07 -13.60
C GLU A 364 13.26 -4.65 -14.64
N SER A 365 12.21 -5.32 -14.17
CA SER A 365 11.37 -6.14 -15.05
C SER A 365 9.87 -6.12 -14.73
N GLU A 366 9.43 -5.40 -13.69
CA GLU A 366 8.08 -5.55 -13.11
C GLU A 366 7.86 -7.00 -12.58
N LEU A 367 8.88 -7.58 -11.96
CA LEU A 367 8.96 -8.97 -11.44
C LEU A 367 8.76 -10.07 -12.51
N ARG A 368 9.01 -9.77 -13.78
CA ARG A 368 8.76 -10.68 -14.90
C ARG A 368 10.00 -11.43 -15.34
N GLN A 369 10.00 -12.76 -15.21
CA GLN A 369 11.12 -13.62 -15.63
C GLN A 369 11.27 -13.71 -17.15
N ASP A 370 10.22 -13.54 -17.92
CA ASP A 370 10.24 -13.56 -19.38
C ASP A 370 10.86 -12.29 -20.01
N ARG A 371 11.08 -11.25 -19.19
CA ARG A 371 11.60 -9.95 -19.66
C ARG A 371 13.02 -10.09 -20.22
N ARG A 372 13.24 -9.46 -21.39
CA ARG A 372 14.57 -9.36 -22.01
C ARG A 372 14.80 -7.94 -22.49
N SER A 373 15.97 -7.39 -22.16
CA SER A 373 16.34 -6.05 -22.64
C SER A 373 17.01 -6.10 -24.01
N PRO A 374 16.99 -5.00 -24.78
CA PRO A 374 17.75 -4.90 -26.02
C PRO A 374 19.26 -5.10 -25.83
N ALA A 375 19.79 -4.86 -24.64
CA ALA A 375 21.20 -5.05 -24.28
C ALA A 375 21.52 -6.50 -23.85
N GLY A 376 20.55 -7.43 -23.93
CA GLY A 376 20.71 -8.85 -23.62
C GLY A 376 20.62 -9.20 -22.13
N ALA A 377 20.11 -8.31 -21.29
CA ALA A 377 19.79 -8.63 -19.90
C ALA A 377 18.50 -9.46 -19.83
N VAL A 378 18.39 -10.36 -18.84
CA VAL A 378 17.37 -11.40 -18.77
C VAL A 378 16.74 -11.45 -17.38
N GLY A 379 15.43 -11.67 -17.33
CA GLY A 379 14.69 -12.12 -16.16
C GLY A 379 14.38 -11.01 -15.15
N ILE A 380 13.95 -11.44 -13.96
CA ILE A 380 13.49 -10.55 -12.90
C ILE A 380 14.53 -9.50 -12.54
N MET A 381 15.78 -9.90 -12.35
CA MET A 381 16.89 -9.01 -11.96
C MET A 381 17.61 -8.39 -13.15
N GLN A 382 17.15 -8.60 -14.39
CA GLN A 382 17.77 -8.08 -15.62
C GLN A 382 19.30 -8.22 -15.65
N ILE A 383 19.80 -9.40 -15.24
CA ILE A 383 21.23 -9.69 -15.28
C ILE A 383 21.67 -10.19 -16.65
N LYS A 384 22.81 -9.74 -17.14
CA LYS A 384 23.38 -10.27 -18.37
C LYS A 384 23.95 -11.67 -18.14
N PRO A 385 23.72 -12.65 -19.03
CA PRO A 385 24.30 -13.98 -18.91
C PRO A 385 25.84 -13.98 -18.72
N SER A 386 26.54 -13.04 -19.39
CA SER A 386 28.00 -12.88 -19.22
C SER A 386 28.39 -12.38 -17.83
N THR A 387 27.57 -11.54 -17.18
CA THR A 387 27.80 -11.09 -15.81
C THR A 387 27.50 -12.20 -14.82
N ALA A 388 26.44 -12.96 -15.05
CA ALA A 388 26.07 -14.10 -14.20
C ALA A 388 27.13 -15.23 -14.27
N ALA A 389 27.70 -15.46 -15.45
CA ALA A 389 28.75 -16.46 -15.65
C ALA A 389 30.15 -16.02 -15.19
N ASP A 390 30.34 -14.73 -14.80
CA ASP A 390 31.61 -14.23 -14.25
C ASP A 390 31.98 -15.08 -13.00
N PRO A 391 33.27 -15.41 -12.80
CA PRO A 391 33.73 -16.22 -11.65
C PRO A 391 33.29 -15.70 -10.28
N ASN A 392 33.06 -14.39 -10.13
CA ASN A 392 32.59 -13.79 -8.88
C ASN A 392 31.08 -14.05 -8.62
N VAL A 393 30.31 -14.39 -9.64
CA VAL A 393 28.88 -14.75 -9.54
C VAL A 393 28.71 -16.26 -9.75
N GLY A 394 29.24 -16.82 -10.85
CA GLY A 394 29.34 -18.27 -11.08
C GLY A 394 28.02 -18.95 -11.39
N ILE A 395 27.05 -18.27 -11.97
CA ILE A 395 25.74 -18.81 -12.37
C ILE A 395 25.66 -18.83 -13.90
N SER A 396 25.69 -20.02 -14.47
CA SER A 396 25.74 -20.19 -15.94
C SER A 396 24.36 -20.10 -16.62
N ASP A 397 23.30 -20.44 -15.90
CA ASP A 397 21.91 -20.39 -16.39
C ASP A 397 21.06 -19.47 -15.52
N VAL A 398 20.50 -18.43 -16.11
CA VAL A 398 19.62 -17.44 -15.47
C VAL A 398 18.19 -17.49 -16.03
N SER A 399 17.79 -18.61 -16.60
CA SER A 399 16.47 -18.78 -17.24
C SER A 399 15.33 -18.98 -16.25
N THR A 400 15.63 -19.49 -15.05
CA THR A 400 14.66 -19.68 -13.96
C THR A 400 14.62 -18.47 -13.03
N ILE A 401 13.50 -18.26 -12.33
CA ILE A 401 13.34 -17.23 -11.29
C ILE A 401 14.43 -17.37 -10.23
N ASP A 402 14.59 -18.59 -9.70
CA ASP A 402 15.53 -18.92 -8.65
C ASP A 402 16.97 -18.52 -9.03
N ASN A 403 17.48 -19.05 -10.13
CA ASN A 403 18.84 -18.73 -10.62
C ASN A 403 19.03 -17.26 -10.99
N ASN A 404 17.97 -16.59 -11.44
CA ASN A 404 18.03 -15.20 -11.84
C ASN A 404 18.16 -14.28 -10.63
N VAL A 405 17.34 -14.52 -9.60
CA VAL A 405 17.40 -13.78 -8.33
C VAL A 405 18.70 -14.08 -7.60
N LEU A 406 19.12 -15.36 -7.54
CA LEU A 406 20.44 -15.76 -7.01
C LEU A 406 21.58 -14.99 -7.67
N ALA A 407 21.61 -14.97 -9.00
CA ALA A 407 22.68 -14.28 -9.74
C ALA A 407 22.66 -12.77 -9.48
N GLY A 408 21.47 -12.14 -9.45
CA GLY A 408 21.30 -10.72 -9.16
C GLY A 408 21.76 -10.35 -7.75
N ALA A 409 21.29 -11.09 -6.73
CA ALA A 409 21.66 -10.86 -5.33
C ALA A 409 23.16 -11.08 -5.09
N LYS A 410 23.72 -12.14 -5.64
CA LYS A 410 25.15 -12.45 -5.55
C LYS A 410 26.02 -11.38 -6.22
N TYR A 411 25.60 -10.89 -7.38
CA TYR A 411 26.30 -9.79 -8.06
C TYR A 411 26.21 -8.49 -7.28
N LEU A 412 25.05 -8.19 -6.71
CA LEU A 412 24.86 -7.01 -5.85
C LEU A 412 25.76 -7.10 -4.60
N ARG A 413 25.85 -8.28 -3.96
CA ARG A 413 26.75 -8.52 -2.82
C ARG A 413 28.20 -8.34 -3.20
N PHE A 414 28.63 -8.93 -4.33
CA PHE A 414 29.98 -8.73 -4.85
C PHE A 414 30.31 -7.23 -5.06
N ILE A 415 29.37 -6.46 -5.61
CA ILE A 415 29.56 -5.02 -5.80
C ILE A 415 29.73 -4.33 -4.43
N ALA A 416 28.84 -4.62 -3.47
CA ALA A 416 28.86 -4.02 -2.15
C ALA A 416 30.20 -4.30 -1.43
N ASP A 417 30.64 -5.55 -1.40
CA ASP A 417 31.87 -5.96 -0.73
C ASP A 417 33.14 -5.43 -1.40
N ARG A 418 33.15 -5.40 -2.72
CA ARG A 418 34.35 -5.03 -3.47
C ARG A 418 34.56 -3.53 -3.57
N TYR A 419 33.49 -2.73 -3.61
CA TYR A 419 33.55 -1.32 -3.95
C TYR A 419 33.04 -0.37 -2.86
N PHE A 420 32.25 -0.89 -1.91
CA PHE A 420 31.55 -0.08 -0.93
C PHE A 420 31.60 -0.66 0.51
N ALA A 421 32.70 -1.34 0.84
CA ALA A 421 32.92 -1.92 2.18
C ALA A 421 33.66 -0.97 3.13
N ASP A 422 33.70 0.34 2.85
CA ASP A 422 34.34 1.32 3.73
C ASP A 422 33.56 1.48 5.03
N ASP A 423 34.25 1.55 6.19
CA ASP A 423 33.64 1.64 7.54
C ASP A 423 32.72 2.86 7.74
N GLY A 424 32.88 3.90 6.90
CA GLY A 424 32.03 5.11 6.96
C GLY A 424 30.72 5.01 6.18
N ILE A 425 30.45 3.90 5.48
CA ILE A 425 29.23 3.71 4.70
C ILE A 425 28.23 2.90 5.54
N ASN A 426 27.07 3.48 5.85
CA ASN A 426 26.02 2.72 6.53
C ASN A 426 25.36 1.69 5.58
N PRO A 427 24.68 0.65 6.11
CA PRO A 427 24.12 -0.43 5.28
C PRO A 427 23.19 0.04 4.16
N LEU A 428 22.36 1.06 4.41
CA LEU A 428 21.45 1.59 3.39
C LEU A 428 22.22 2.29 2.26
N ASN A 429 23.18 3.14 2.58
CA ASN A 429 23.99 3.79 1.55
C ASN A 429 24.92 2.82 0.81
N GLN A 430 25.38 1.74 1.46
CA GLN A 430 26.05 0.65 0.80
C GLN A 430 25.14 0.03 -0.28
N TRP A 431 23.87 -0.22 0.06
CA TRP A 431 22.88 -0.74 -0.89
C TRP A 431 22.59 0.26 -2.02
N LEU A 432 22.29 1.54 -1.70
CA LEU A 432 22.00 2.58 -2.71
C LEU A 432 23.16 2.79 -3.71
N LEU A 433 24.40 2.83 -3.20
CA LEU A 433 25.60 2.91 -4.04
C LEU A 433 25.79 1.66 -4.89
N SER A 434 25.44 0.48 -4.33
CA SER A 434 25.50 -0.79 -5.07
C SER A 434 24.43 -0.86 -6.16
N LEU A 435 23.22 -0.34 -5.92
CA LEU A 435 22.19 -0.19 -6.96
C LEU A 435 22.64 0.73 -8.09
N ALA A 436 23.21 1.88 -7.76
CA ALA A 436 23.78 2.79 -8.75
C ALA A 436 24.87 2.09 -9.60
N ALA A 437 25.69 1.27 -8.94
CA ALA A 437 26.74 0.52 -9.57
C ALA A 437 26.23 -0.67 -10.41
N TYR A 438 25.16 -1.31 -9.98
CA TYR A 438 24.47 -2.35 -10.75
C TYR A 438 23.99 -1.81 -12.09
N ASN A 439 23.38 -0.63 -12.09
CA ASN A 439 22.88 0.06 -13.28
C ASN A 439 23.99 0.69 -14.13
N ALA A 440 24.90 1.48 -13.54
CA ALA A 440 25.87 2.30 -14.28
C ALA A 440 27.27 1.67 -14.40
N GLY A 441 27.53 0.60 -13.68
CA GLY A 441 28.83 -0.08 -13.59
C GLY A 441 29.67 0.35 -12.38
N PRO A 442 30.26 -0.63 -11.62
CA PRO A 442 30.89 -0.37 -10.33
C PRO A 442 32.08 0.59 -10.39
N ALA A 443 32.96 0.43 -11.38
CA ALA A 443 34.14 1.32 -11.53
C ALA A 443 33.73 2.78 -11.83
N ARG A 444 32.60 2.98 -12.49
CA ARG A 444 32.06 4.31 -12.78
C ARG A 444 31.56 4.98 -11.49
N VAL A 445 30.74 4.29 -10.68
CA VAL A 445 30.22 4.83 -9.43
C VAL A 445 31.33 5.08 -8.41
N ALA A 446 32.31 4.18 -8.30
CA ALA A 446 33.49 4.40 -7.46
C ALA A 446 34.27 5.67 -7.84
N ARG A 447 34.32 6.02 -9.13
CA ARG A 447 34.89 7.28 -9.58
C ARG A 447 34.02 8.49 -9.22
N LEU A 448 32.70 8.38 -9.38
CA LEU A 448 31.77 9.45 -8.98
C LEU A 448 31.84 9.75 -7.49
N ARG A 449 32.02 8.74 -6.62
CA ARG A 449 32.27 8.92 -5.19
C ARG A 449 33.51 9.78 -4.91
N ARG A 450 34.63 9.48 -5.59
CA ARG A 450 35.85 10.29 -5.43
C ARG A 450 35.64 11.73 -5.89
N GLU A 451 34.98 11.93 -7.03
CA GLU A 451 34.64 13.25 -7.53
C GLU A 451 33.67 14.00 -6.58
N ALA A 452 32.72 13.30 -5.93
CA ALA A 452 31.84 13.88 -4.92
C ALA A 452 32.67 14.46 -3.76
N LYS A 453 33.61 13.69 -3.23
CA LYS A 453 34.54 14.16 -2.19
C LYS A 453 35.33 15.40 -2.61
N ASP A 454 35.86 15.41 -3.83
CA ASP A 454 36.65 16.53 -4.37
C ASP A 454 35.78 17.80 -4.56
N ASN A 455 34.47 17.66 -4.65
CA ASN A 455 33.51 18.76 -4.78
C ASN A 455 32.83 19.13 -3.42
N GLY A 456 33.29 18.59 -2.30
CA GLY A 456 32.78 18.92 -0.97
C GLY A 456 31.50 18.18 -0.58
N TYR A 457 31.11 17.13 -1.32
CA TYR A 457 30.01 16.23 -0.96
C TYR A 457 30.53 15.01 -0.18
N ASP A 458 29.64 14.40 0.62
CA ASP A 458 29.98 13.15 1.33
C ASP A 458 30.00 11.97 0.33
N PRO A 459 31.17 11.31 0.13
CA PRO A 459 31.27 10.18 -0.78
C PRO A 459 30.56 8.91 -0.29
N ASN A 460 30.15 8.87 0.99
CA ASN A 460 29.52 7.73 1.62
C ASN A 460 27.98 7.80 1.59
N LEU A 461 27.43 8.93 1.14
CA LEU A 461 26.00 9.16 1.01
C LEU A 461 25.61 9.24 -0.47
N TRP A 462 24.55 8.53 -0.86
CA TRP A 462 24.04 8.59 -2.23
C TRP A 462 23.23 9.86 -2.47
N PHE A 463 22.10 10.00 -1.77
CA PHE A 463 21.19 11.12 -2.00
C PHE A 463 21.81 12.46 -1.59
N ASP A 464 21.55 13.49 -2.40
CA ASP A 464 22.06 14.84 -2.25
C ASP A 464 23.60 14.97 -2.21
N ASN A 465 24.32 13.87 -2.39
CA ASN A 465 25.77 13.81 -2.40
C ASN A 465 26.31 13.18 -3.69
N VAL A 466 26.59 11.87 -3.74
CA VAL A 466 27.10 11.19 -4.94
C VAL A 466 26.10 11.28 -6.09
N GLU A 467 24.81 11.28 -5.80
CA GLU A 467 23.72 11.47 -6.76
C GLU A 467 23.86 12.76 -7.58
N ILE A 468 24.28 13.87 -6.95
CA ILE A 468 24.47 15.16 -7.64
C ILE A 468 25.55 15.04 -8.70
N ILE A 469 26.65 14.39 -8.38
CA ILE A 469 27.75 14.16 -9.33
C ILE A 469 27.31 13.18 -10.43
N ALA A 470 26.57 12.12 -10.06
CA ALA A 470 26.01 11.17 -11.02
C ALA A 470 25.07 11.88 -12.01
N ALA A 471 24.15 12.71 -11.52
CA ALA A 471 23.24 13.50 -12.36
C ALA A 471 23.99 14.39 -13.37
N ARG A 472 25.12 15.00 -12.96
CA ARG A 472 25.93 15.88 -13.79
C ARG A 472 26.77 15.11 -14.83
N ARG A 473 27.28 13.92 -14.47
CA ARG A 473 28.27 13.18 -15.28
C ARG A 473 27.69 12.08 -16.16
N ILE A 474 26.66 11.38 -15.68
CA ILE A 474 26.06 10.23 -16.36
C ILE A 474 24.57 10.39 -16.66
N GLY A 475 24.00 11.54 -16.29
CA GLY A 475 22.60 11.86 -16.56
C GLY A 475 21.64 11.27 -15.53
N ARG A 476 20.35 11.37 -15.85
CA ARG A 476 19.27 11.08 -14.88
C ARG A 476 18.92 9.60 -14.75
N GLU A 477 19.34 8.74 -15.66
CA GLU A 477 18.90 7.33 -15.71
C GLU A 477 19.21 6.61 -14.40
N THR A 478 20.48 6.58 -14.01
CA THR A 478 20.92 5.94 -12.76
C THR A 478 20.32 6.62 -11.52
N VAL A 479 20.20 7.94 -11.52
CA VAL A 479 19.60 8.69 -10.41
C VAL A 479 18.13 8.31 -10.24
N THR A 480 17.38 8.27 -11.35
CA THR A 480 15.97 7.85 -11.33
C THR A 480 15.81 6.39 -10.94
N TYR A 481 16.71 5.52 -11.42
CA TYR A 481 16.74 4.09 -11.11
C TYR A 481 16.82 3.85 -9.59
N VAL A 482 17.82 4.44 -8.93
CA VAL A 482 18.01 4.28 -7.48
C VAL A 482 16.83 4.85 -6.69
N ALA A 483 16.35 6.04 -7.06
CA ALA A 483 15.24 6.68 -6.38
C ALA A 483 13.92 5.90 -6.52
N ASN A 484 13.65 5.31 -7.68
CA ASN A 484 12.47 4.48 -7.89
C ASN A 484 12.52 3.23 -7.04
N ILE A 485 13.66 2.50 -7.02
CA ILE A 485 13.81 1.30 -6.20
C ILE A 485 13.58 1.63 -4.73
N PHE A 486 14.13 2.74 -4.27
CA PHE A 486 13.93 3.17 -2.89
C PHE A 486 12.46 3.46 -2.58
N LYS A 487 11.73 4.15 -3.47
CA LYS A 487 10.28 4.38 -3.32
C LYS A 487 9.48 3.07 -3.25
N TYR A 488 9.80 2.11 -4.12
CA TYR A 488 9.15 0.79 -4.11
C TYR A 488 9.44 0.02 -2.83
N PHE A 489 10.67 0.06 -2.36
CA PHE A 489 11.07 -0.57 -1.10
C PHE A 489 10.24 -0.03 0.08
N VAL A 490 10.13 1.29 0.22
CA VAL A 490 9.29 1.92 1.26
C VAL A 490 7.83 1.48 1.13
N GLY A 491 7.28 1.52 -0.08
CA GLY A 491 5.90 1.09 -0.33
C GLY A 491 5.67 -0.38 0.03
N TYR A 492 6.60 -1.27 -0.30
CA TYR A 492 6.53 -2.70 0.02
C TYR A 492 6.61 -2.98 1.53
N GLN A 493 7.45 -2.25 2.27
CA GLN A 493 7.53 -2.40 3.72
C GLN A 493 6.17 -2.09 4.38
N ILE A 494 5.57 -0.96 4.03
CA ILE A 494 4.28 -0.55 4.58
C ILE A 494 3.17 -1.53 4.19
N ALA A 495 3.15 -1.99 2.93
CA ALA A 495 2.14 -2.95 2.47
C ALA A 495 2.27 -4.31 3.15
N ALA A 496 3.51 -4.81 3.34
CA ALA A 496 3.76 -6.08 4.02
C ALA A 496 3.29 -6.05 5.48
N GLU A 497 3.53 -4.93 6.19
CA GLU A 497 3.05 -4.73 7.55
C GLU A 497 1.51 -4.79 7.63
N ARG A 498 0.80 -4.11 6.73
CA ARG A 498 -0.66 -4.11 6.69
C ARG A 498 -1.28 -5.44 6.32
N LEU A 499 -0.70 -6.15 5.35
CA LEU A 499 -1.17 -7.49 4.98
C LEU A 499 -1.02 -8.46 6.16
N ASN A 500 0.06 -8.34 6.95
CA ASN A 500 0.23 -9.12 8.15
C ASN A 500 -0.84 -8.80 9.20
N LEU A 501 -1.12 -7.51 9.46
CA LEU A 501 -2.18 -7.09 10.39
C LEU A 501 -3.55 -7.62 9.96
N ARG A 502 -3.91 -7.54 8.67
CA ARG A 502 -5.18 -8.11 8.16
C ARG A 502 -5.22 -9.63 8.31
N ALA A 503 -4.13 -10.33 7.98
CA ALA A 503 -4.05 -11.78 8.10
C ALA A 503 -4.14 -12.26 9.55
N GLU A 504 -3.55 -11.54 10.49
CA GLU A 504 -3.64 -11.82 11.91
C GLU A 504 -5.05 -11.63 12.45
N GLN A 505 -5.77 -10.59 12.00
CA GLN A 505 -7.08 -10.23 12.51
C GLN A 505 -8.23 -11.04 11.88
N TYR A 506 -8.18 -11.31 10.57
CA TYR A 506 -9.30 -11.90 9.83
C TYR A 506 -9.01 -13.32 9.31
N GLY A 507 -7.74 -13.77 9.31
CA GLY A 507 -7.38 -15.09 8.80
C GLY A 507 -7.81 -15.31 7.34
N SER A 508 -8.12 -16.57 7.00
CA SER A 508 -8.55 -16.95 5.65
C SER A 508 -10.06 -16.74 5.37
N VAL A 509 -10.78 -16.03 6.24
CA VAL A 509 -12.25 -15.85 6.12
C VAL A 509 -12.64 -15.02 4.89
N LEU A 510 -11.72 -14.19 4.38
CA LEU A 510 -11.94 -13.37 3.18
C LEU A 510 -11.62 -14.07 1.84
N THR A 511 -11.49 -15.39 1.81
CA THR A 511 -11.07 -16.18 0.65
C THR A 511 -12.23 -16.70 -0.21
N GLY A 512 -13.11 -15.84 -0.68
CA GLY A 512 -14.24 -16.23 -1.54
C GLY A 512 -13.94 -16.45 -3.04
N CYS A 513 -12.70 -16.35 -3.50
CA CYS A 513 -12.37 -16.37 -4.95
C CYS A 513 -11.75 -17.70 -5.50
N SER A 514 -11.85 -18.84 -4.86
CA SER A 514 -11.03 -20.04 -5.17
C SER A 514 -11.48 -20.91 -6.36
N SER A 515 -12.35 -20.47 -7.28
CA SER A 515 -12.91 -21.38 -8.30
C SER A 515 -12.87 -20.96 -9.78
N LEU A 516 -12.23 -19.85 -10.18
CA LEU A 516 -12.34 -19.39 -11.59
C LEU A 516 -11.07 -19.45 -12.44
N SER A 517 -9.96 -20.06 -11.99
CA SER A 517 -8.69 -20.09 -12.75
C SER A 517 -8.56 -21.22 -13.78
N THR A 518 -9.59 -22.03 -14.04
CA THR A 518 -9.46 -23.23 -14.92
C THR A 518 -10.16 -23.15 -16.28
N GLU A 519 -10.91 -22.12 -16.62
CA GLU A 519 -11.68 -22.12 -17.88
C GLU A 519 -11.25 -21.13 -18.97
N VAL A 520 -10.28 -20.24 -18.77
CA VAL A 520 -9.89 -19.26 -19.79
C VAL A 520 -8.67 -19.67 -20.65
N SER A 521 -8.12 -20.87 -20.47
CA SER A 521 -6.94 -21.33 -21.21
C SER A 521 -7.24 -22.10 -22.53
N SER A 522 -8.48 -22.16 -23.02
CA SER A 522 -8.78 -22.99 -24.22
C SER A 522 -9.37 -22.26 -25.42
N THR A 523 -9.38 -20.90 -25.45
CA THR A 523 -9.87 -20.18 -26.65
C THR A 523 -9.09 -18.88 -26.86
N ARG A 524 -7.84 -19.02 -27.36
CA ARG A 524 -7.26 -18.07 -28.33
C ARG A 524 -6.04 -18.67 -29.02
#